data_7eed29ed71da8d5eff21d73c6dff5107
#
_entry.id   7eed29ed71da8d5eff21d73c6dff5107
#
_cell.length_a   1.000
_cell.length_b   1.000
_cell.length_c   1.000
_cell.angle_alpha   90.00
_cell.angle_beta   90.00
_cell.angle_gamma   90.00
#
_symmetry.space_group_name_H-M   'P 1'
#
loop_
_entity.id
_entity.type
_entity.pdbx_description
1 polymer ?
#
loop_
_entity_poly.entity_id
_entity_poly.type
_entity_poly.pdbx_seq_one_letter_code
_entity_poly.pdbx_strand_id
1 'polypeptide(L)'
;MKEIELNETELTLAVGETFQLTAAIKPSYANNKNVVWSSKNEQVATVNETGLVTAIAVGGTRIFASSEDGGAVSVCNLMVSNPGVNEIRKFEFSPNYGIIGVGEKLNLKPYLWKVYRSFFNVRPEFPSQFTFNSDDPEVATVDNDFNIIGNKAGTALITVTMNRFIDPEIGSFTIEVEDTFLGNVKDVYKVKDKGLVLTSKILSGKLYPNDKIKVLQRSDNKKNYNMTVDRLSLYGKVLEYAEKGNEPGILLAGTEQMSTSDIDRGAVITSPETKRVIVTRKVVGTLHITGKKGPITLGHKLQFFDGAIDVSAELSEIFKEEEIKPDKTYHLVTFTISAPDKLACWYGQVFKLREGGREVGTFTVSDADPMEVAF
;
A
#
# COMPACT_ATOMS: atom_id res chain seq x y z
N MET A 1 -18.83 -6.60 23.52
CA MET A 1 -17.48 -6.38 22.94
C MET A 1 -16.80 -5.40 23.90
N LYS A 2 -15.56 -5.68 24.34
CA LYS A 2 -14.81 -4.72 25.16
C LYS A 2 -14.16 -3.67 24.27
N GLU A 3 -14.11 -2.46 24.75
CA GLU A 3 -13.49 -1.31 24.08
C GLU A 3 -12.69 -0.51 25.11
N ILE A 4 -11.58 0.10 24.69
CA ILE A 4 -10.81 1.05 25.50
C ILE A 4 -10.95 2.42 24.87
N GLU A 5 -11.39 3.38 25.66
CA GLU A 5 -11.45 4.79 25.29
C GLU A 5 -10.31 5.54 25.98
N LEU A 6 -9.46 6.20 25.18
CA LEU A 6 -8.39 7.07 25.67
C LEU A 6 -8.88 8.51 25.77
N ASN A 7 -8.29 9.28 26.72
CA ASN A 7 -8.51 10.73 26.79
C ASN A 7 -7.91 11.49 25.60
N GLU A 8 -6.82 10.95 24.98
CA GLU A 8 -6.21 11.49 23.77
C GLU A 8 -5.76 10.35 22.85
N THR A 9 -6.01 10.49 21.54
CA THR A 9 -5.56 9.55 20.50
C THR A 9 -4.44 10.12 19.64
N GLU A 10 -4.22 11.44 19.72
CA GLU A 10 -3.15 12.18 19.06
C GLU A 10 -2.48 13.07 20.11
N LEU A 11 -1.18 12.94 20.28
CA LEU A 11 -0.42 13.69 21.29
C LEU A 11 0.86 14.27 20.70
N THR A 12 1.18 15.49 21.10
CA THR A 12 2.45 16.14 20.74
C THR A 12 3.13 16.64 22.03
N LEU A 13 4.40 16.25 22.23
CA LEU A 13 5.20 16.63 23.39
C LEU A 13 6.58 17.13 22.92
N ALA A 14 7.17 18.08 23.65
CA ALA A 14 8.60 18.36 23.51
C ALA A 14 9.45 17.33 24.27
N VAL A 15 10.68 17.11 23.83
CA VAL A 15 11.65 16.25 24.54
C VAL A 15 11.75 16.69 26.00
N GLY A 16 11.56 15.75 26.93
CA GLY A 16 11.54 15.95 28.37
C GLY A 16 10.15 16.25 28.95
N GLU A 17 9.15 16.54 28.13
CA GLU A 17 7.78 16.71 28.62
C GLU A 17 7.09 15.38 28.95
N THR A 18 6.08 15.45 29.80
CA THR A 18 5.26 14.30 30.17
C THR A 18 3.78 14.60 29.99
N PHE A 19 2.99 13.55 29.71
CA PHE A 19 1.54 13.64 29.59
C PHE A 19 0.87 12.42 30.22
N GLN A 20 -0.21 12.65 30.95
CA GLN A 20 -0.99 11.57 31.57
C GLN A 20 -2.07 11.09 30.58
N LEU A 21 -1.85 9.93 29.96
CA LEU A 21 -2.91 9.20 29.27
C LEU A 21 -3.78 8.48 30.33
N THR A 22 -5.07 8.49 30.07
CA THR A 22 -6.06 7.71 30.85
C THR A 22 -6.86 6.83 29.91
N ALA A 23 -7.20 5.63 30.38
CA ALA A 23 -7.94 4.64 29.59
C ALA A 23 -9.17 4.19 30.36
N ALA A 24 -10.33 4.22 29.71
CA ALA A 24 -11.59 3.74 30.26
C ALA A 24 -12.05 2.48 29.50
N ILE A 25 -12.20 1.35 30.21
CA ILE A 25 -12.73 0.11 29.61
C ILE A 25 -14.26 0.16 29.56
N LYS A 26 -14.83 -0.09 28.40
CA LYS A 26 -16.26 -0.25 28.16
C LYS A 26 -16.60 -1.72 27.86
N PRO A 27 -17.80 -2.21 28.29
CA PRO A 27 -18.77 -1.51 29.12
C PRO A 27 -18.31 -1.35 30.57
N SER A 28 -18.84 -0.35 31.28
CA SER A 28 -18.42 0.00 32.65
C SER A 28 -18.57 -1.14 33.69
N TYR A 29 -19.37 -2.16 33.38
CA TYR A 29 -19.57 -3.36 34.19
C TYR A 29 -18.58 -4.51 33.88
N ALA A 30 -17.56 -4.26 33.05
CA ALA A 30 -16.51 -5.25 32.81
C ALA A 30 -15.80 -5.65 34.12
N ASN A 31 -15.62 -6.95 34.35
CA ASN A 31 -15.03 -7.48 35.60
C ASN A 31 -13.54 -7.14 35.74
N ASN A 32 -12.79 -7.16 34.64
CA ASN A 32 -11.39 -6.74 34.60
C ASN A 32 -11.29 -5.39 33.89
N LYS A 33 -10.77 -4.39 34.61
CA LYS A 33 -10.55 -3.01 34.13
C LYS A 33 -9.07 -2.65 34.11
N ASN A 34 -8.20 -3.63 34.31
CA ASN A 34 -6.77 -3.40 34.26
C ASN A 34 -6.33 -3.14 32.82
N VAL A 35 -5.50 -2.11 32.64
CA VAL A 35 -4.91 -1.69 31.39
C VAL A 35 -3.40 -1.87 31.47
N VAL A 36 -2.84 -2.53 30.47
CA VAL A 36 -1.39 -2.65 30.29
C VAL A 36 -0.96 -1.63 29.24
N TRP A 37 -0.01 -0.79 29.59
CA TRP A 37 0.53 0.25 28.74
C TRP A 37 1.85 -0.20 28.12
N SER A 38 2.08 0.17 26.85
CA SER A 38 3.35 -0.05 26.17
C SER A 38 3.62 1.03 25.11
N SER A 39 4.90 1.33 24.87
CA SER A 39 5.36 2.16 23.78
C SER A 39 5.90 1.28 22.65
N LYS A 40 5.59 1.61 21.41
CA LYS A 40 6.13 0.91 20.25
C LYS A 40 7.62 1.21 20.03
N ASN A 41 8.06 2.41 20.41
CA ASN A 41 9.46 2.81 20.37
C ASN A 41 9.84 3.60 21.63
N GLU A 42 10.43 2.90 22.60
CA GLU A 42 10.84 3.48 23.87
C GLU A 42 12.02 4.45 23.75
N GLN A 43 12.75 4.44 22.64
CA GLN A 43 13.79 5.44 22.37
C GLN A 43 13.20 6.82 22.05
N VAL A 44 11.95 6.88 21.57
CA VAL A 44 11.23 8.13 21.27
C VAL A 44 10.41 8.57 22.51
N ALA A 45 9.66 7.67 23.11
CA ALA A 45 8.92 7.94 24.33
C ALA A 45 8.64 6.66 25.12
N THR A 46 8.63 6.75 26.43
CA THR A 46 8.23 5.68 27.34
C THR A 46 6.85 5.94 27.92
N VAL A 47 6.21 4.91 28.43
CA VAL A 47 4.98 4.98 29.22
C VAL A 47 5.09 4.07 30.44
N ASN A 48 4.68 4.55 31.61
CA ASN A 48 4.69 3.73 32.83
C ASN A 48 3.36 2.99 33.02
N GLU A 49 3.28 2.17 34.08
CA GLU A 49 2.10 1.36 34.42
C GLU A 49 0.83 2.20 34.70
N THR A 50 0.97 3.47 35.02
CA THR A 50 -0.16 4.37 35.29
C THR A 50 -0.60 5.16 34.05
N GLY A 51 0.08 4.98 32.88
CA GLY A 51 -0.20 5.70 31.64
C GLY A 51 0.50 7.05 31.53
N LEU A 52 1.49 7.36 32.43
CA LEU A 52 2.30 8.56 32.26
C LEU A 52 3.32 8.37 31.16
N VAL A 53 3.15 9.13 30.09
CA VAL A 53 4.04 9.17 28.94
C VAL A 53 5.17 10.16 29.19
N THR A 54 6.41 9.79 28.84
CA THR A 54 7.59 10.65 28.90
C THR A 54 8.26 10.72 27.54
N ALA A 55 8.40 11.91 26.98
CA ALA A 55 9.06 12.15 25.70
C ALA A 55 10.59 12.13 25.85
N ILE A 56 11.29 11.23 25.13
CA ILE A 56 12.73 10.98 25.25
C ILE A 56 13.54 11.63 24.12
N ALA A 57 13.12 11.41 22.86
CA ALA A 57 13.83 11.91 21.68
C ALA A 57 12.85 12.29 20.58
N VAL A 58 13.29 13.19 19.69
CA VAL A 58 12.51 13.62 18.50
C VAL A 58 12.14 12.43 17.62
N GLY A 59 10.86 12.34 17.25
CA GLY A 59 10.33 11.28 16.41
C GLY A 59 8.87 10.99 16.65
N GLY A 60 8.33 10.00 15.94
CA GLY A 60 6.98 9.48 16.16
C GLY A 60 7.01 8.11 16.81
N THR A 61 6.03 7.84 17.67
CA THR A 61 5.78 6.51 18.22
C THR A 61 4.30 6.32 18.51
N ARG A 62 3.91 5.09 18.83
CA ARG A 62 2.55 4.75 19.26
C ARG A 62 2.57 4.24 20.69
N ILE A 63 1.64 4.78 21.49
CA ILE A 63 1.40 4.31 22.86
C ILE A 63 0.15 3.44 22.83
N PHE A 64 0.27 2.20 23.32
CA PHE A 64 -0.81 1.23 23.37
C PHE A 64 -1.37 1.11 24.76
N ALA A 65 -2.70 1.08 24.86
CA ALA A 65 -3.45 0.68 26.02
C ALA A 65 -4.17 -0.62 25.72
N SER A 66 -3.76 -1.72 26.33
CA SER A 66 -4.32 -3.05 26.12
C SER A 66 -5.03 -3.53 27.37
N SER A 67 -6.23 -4.14 27.24
CA SER A 67 -6.84 -4.80 28.38
C SER A 67 -6.00 -6.01 28.78
N GLU A 68 -5.81 -6.23 30.09
CA GLU A 68 -4.98 -7.33 30.61
C GLU A 68 -5.42 -8.71 30.12
N ASP A 69 -6.70 -8.89 29.81
CA ASP A 69 -7.26 -10.13 29.28
C ASP A 69 -7.18 -10.21 27.73
N GLY A 70 -6.51 -9.27 27.06
CA GLY A 70 -6.28 -9.27 25.62
C GLY A 70 -7.50 -8.96 24.74
N GLY A 71 -8.64 -8.59 25.33
CA GLY A 71 -9.91 -8.43 24.59
C GLY A 71 -10.08 -7.07 23.88
N ALA A 72 -9.26 -6.06 24.19
CA ALA A 72 -9.34 -4.72 23.61
C ALA A 72 -7.98 -4.03 23.60
N VAL A 73 -7.75 -3.23 22.55
CA VAL A 73 -6.56 -2.37 22.41
C VAL A 73 -6.98 -1.01 21.89
N SER A 74 -6.40 0.05 22.43
CA SER A 74 -6.50 1.42 21.92
C SER A 74 -5.11 2.02 21.75
N VAL A 75 -4.99 2.99 20.84
CA VAL A 75 -3.70 3.55 20.42
C VAL A 75 -3.75 5.07 20.49
N CYS A 76 -2.70 5.68 21.05
CA CYS A 76 -2.41 7.10 20.95
C CYS A 76 -1.16 7.29 20.06
N ASN A 77 -1.29 8.05 18.98
CA ASN A 77 -0.17 8.45 18.13
C ASN A 77 0.56 9.63 18.81
N LEU A 78 1.84 9.46 19.10
CA LEU A 78 2.65 10.46 19.76
C LEU A 78 3.73 11.01 18.83
N MET A 79 3.82 12.33 18.77
CA MET A 79 4.90 13.06 18.12
C MET A 79 5.74 13.78 19.17
N VAL A 80 7.06 13.62 19.10
CA VAL A 80 8.00 14.28 20.01
C VAL A 80 8.87 15.26 19.24
N SER A 81 8.97 16.51 19.73
CA SER A 81 9.74 17.61 19.12
C SER A 81 10.90 18.06 20.00
N ASN A 82 11.76 18.94 19.46
CA ASN A 82 12.79 19.61 20.25
C ASN A 82 12.19 20.60 21.25
N PRO A 83 12.81 20.78 22.45
CA PRO A 83 12.42 21.81 23.40
C PRO A 83 12.58 23.23 22.78
N GLY A 84 11.61 24.12 23.03
CA GLY A 84 11.65 25.50 22.54
C GLY A 84 11.05 25.73 21.16
N VAL A 85 10.51 24.67 20.51
CA VAL A 85 9.67 24.81 19.33
C VAL A 85 8.27 25.22 19.80
N ASN A 86 7.87 26.47 19.54
CA ASN A 86 6.59 27.01 20.02
C ASN A 86 5.37 26.40 19.35
N GLU A 87 5.51 25.83 18.14
CA GLU A 87 4.49 25.09 17.41
C GLU A 87 5.15 24.07 16.47
N ILE A 88 4.81 22.78 16.61
CA ILE A 88 5.09 21.82 15.55
C ILE A 88 4.07 22.04 14.45
N ARG A 89 4.54 22.48 13.30
CA ARG A 89 3.71 22.50 12.11
C ARG A 89 3.55 21.08 11.61
N LYS A 90 2.31 20.59 11.59
CA LYS A 90 1.96 19.31 11.01
C LYS A 90 1.65 19.51 9.53
N PHE A 91 2.14 18.60 8.69
CA PHE A 91 1.62 18.42 7.35
C PHE A 91 0.96 17.06 7.22
N GLU A 92 -0.08 16.99 6.42
CA GLU A 92 -0.82 15.76 6.21
C GLU A 92 -0.49 15.15 4.84
N PHE A 93 -0.23 13.86 4.84
CA PHE A 93 -0.23 13.09 3.61
C PHE A 93 -1.66 12.83 3.14
N SER A 94 -1.88 12.79 1.85
CA SER A 94 -3.16 12.38 1.27
C SER A 94 -2.90 11.51 0.04
N PRO A 95 -3.14 10.21 0.17
CA PRO A 95 -3.48 9.47 1.40
C PRO A 95 -2.33 9.44 2.43
N ASN A 96 -2.67 9.23 3.70
CA ASN A 96 -1.72 9.09 4.83
C ASN A 96 -1.50 7.62 5.23
N TYR A 97 -1.89 6.70 4.36
CA TYR A 97 -1.91 5.27 4.59
C TYR A 97 -1.56 4.52 3.30
N GLY A 98 -0.84 3.41 3.42
CA GLY A 98 -0.52 2.51 2.31
C GLY A 98 -0.45 1.05 2.76
N ILE A 99 -0.64 0.14 1.81
CA ILE A 99 -0.53 -1.30 2.04
C ILE A 99 0.43 -1.88 1.02
N ILE A 100 1.44 -2.61 1.48
CA ILE A 100 2.42 -3.30 0.62
C ILE A 100 2.61 -4.75 1.09
N GLY A 101 3.17 -5.57 0.22
CA GLY A 101 3.59 -6.92 0.59
C GLY A 101 5.00 -6.94 1.21
N VAL A 102 5.33 -8.03 1.90
CA VAL A 102 6.70 -8.29 2.36
C VAL A 102 7.66 -8.29 1.16
N GLY A 103 8.76 -7.53 1.27
CA GLY A 103 9.75 -7.33 0.22
C GLY A 103 9.31 -6.39 -0.90
N GLU A 104 8.15 -5.75 -0.80
CA GLU A 104 7.70 -4.71 -1.73
C GLU A 104 8.11 -3.31 -1.24
N LYS A 105 7.99 -2.34 -2.15
CA LYS A 105 8.39 -0.95 -1.90
C LYS A 105 7.28 0.02 -2.27
N LEU A 106 7.07 1.03 -1.42
CA LEU A 106 6.24 2.20 -1.69
C LEU A 106 7.11 3.46 -1.69
N ASN A 107 7.16 4.19 -2.80
CA ASN A 107 7.94 5.42 -2.88
C ASN A 107 7.16 6.62 -2.33
N LEU A 108 7.72 7.34 -1.35
CA LEU A 108 7.10 8.50 -0.72
C LEU A 108 7.25 9.81 -1.51
N LYS A 109 8.13 9.89 -2.51
CA LYS A 109 8.36 11.13 -3.28
C LYS A 109 7.08 11.73 -3.86
N PRO A 110 6.13 10.96 -4.44
CA PRO A 110 4.88 11.52 -4.97
C PRO A 110 4.06 12.24 -3.90
N TYR A 111 3.97 11.65 -2.70
CA TYR A 111 3.18 12.19 -1.58
C TYR A 111 3.83 13.44 -1.00
N LEU A 112 5.15 13.42 -0.78
CA LEU A 112 5.93 14.57 -0.33
C LEU A 112 5.89 15.71 -1.35
N TRP A 113 5.94 15.38 -2.64
CA TRP A 113 5.84 16.35 -3.71
C TRP A 113 4.47 17.06 -3.73
N LYS A 114 3.38 16.34 -3.48
CA LYS A 114 2.03 16.90 -3.35
C LYS A 114 1.94 17.89 -2.18
N VAL A 115 2.42 17.51 -1.00
CA VAL A 115 2.47 18.36 0.19
C VAL A 115 3.29 19.62 -0.11
N TYR A 116 4.52 19.47 -0.59
CA TYR A 116 5.44 20.55 -0.81
C TYR A 116 4.92 21.58 -1.83
N ARG A 117 4.38 21.12 -2.96
CA ARG A 117 3.81 21.99 -3.98
C ARG A 117 2.52 22.69 -3.56
N SER A 118 1.74 22.08 -2.70
CA SER A 118 0.55 22.71 -2.16
C SER A 118 0.86 23.91 -1.27
N PHE A 119 1.96 23.84 -0.50
CA PHE A 119 2.36 24.90 0.42
C PHE A 119 3.30 25.94 -0.20
N PHE A 120 4.25 25.52 -1.05
CA PHE A 120 5.37 26.38 -1.46
C PHE A 120 5.42 26.69 -2.96
N ASN A 121 4.61 26.03 -3.77
CA ASN A 121 4.56 26.17 -5.24
C ASN A 121 5.93 26.00 -5.96
N VAL A 122 6.87 25.27 -5.34
CA VAL A 122 8.21 24.97 -5.87
C VAL A 122 8.46 23.46 -5.84
N ARG A 123 9.42 22.98 -6.62
CA ARG A 123 9.84 21.57 -6.56
C ARG A 123 10.71 21.35 -5.32
N PRO A 124 10.48 20.29 -4.54
CA PRO A 124 11.36 19.97 -3.42
C PRO A 124 12.74 19.54 -3.94
N GLU A 125 13.80 20.00 -3.27
CA GLU A 125 15.15 19.48 -3.47
C GLU A 125 15.34 18.26 -2.54
N PHE A 126 15.29 17.07 -3.11
CA PHE A 126 15.54 15.81 -2.40
C PHE A 126 17.04 15.48 -2.46
N PRO A 127 17.65 14.85 -1.45
CA PRO A 127 17.09 14.26 -0.23
C PRO A 127 17.36 15.00 1.08
N SER A 128 18.18 16.05 1.07
CA SER A 128 18.76 16.67 2.29
C SER A 128 17.76 17.37 3.23
N GLN A 129 16.52 17.54 2.78
CA GLN A 129 15.49 18.29 3.52
C GLN A 129 14.56 17.41 4.34
N PHE A 130 14.66 16.06 4.21
CA PHE A 130 13.78 15.14 4.88
C PHE A 130 14.55 14.11 5.68
N THR A 131 14.03 13.80 6.87
CA THR A 131 14.44 12.63 7.66
C THR A 131 13.24 11.74 7.91
N PHE A 132 13.48 10.45 8.00
CA PHE A 132 12.47 9.42 8.17
C PHE A 132 12.76 8.60 9.40
N ASN A 133 11.71 8.28 10.15
CA ASN A 133 11.79 7.36 11.27
C ASN A 133 10.63 6.37 11.19
N SER A 134 10.91 5.10 11.37
CA SER A 134 9.89 4.06 11.55
C SER A 134 9.77 3.75 13.04
N ASP A 135 8.56 3.68 13.56
CA ASP A 135 8.35 3.24 14.93
C ASP A 135 8.49 1.71 15.08
N ASP A 136 8.50 0.98 13.95
CA ASP A 136 8.79 -0.46 13.90
C ASP A 136 9.64 -0.83 12.67
N PRO A 137 10.98 -0.72 12.78
CA PRO A 137 11.87 -1.08 11.67
C PRO A 137 11.86 -2.57 11.30
N GLU A 138 11.38 -3.46 12.18
CA GLU A 138 11.18 -4.87 11.83
C GLU A 138 10.03 -5.04 10.82
N VAL A 139 8.98 -4.21 10.93
CA VAL A 139 7.84 -4.22 10.01
C VAL A 139 8.16 -3.46 8.74
N ALA A 140 8.67 -2.22 8.86
CA ALA A 140 9.00 -1.42 7.69
C ALA A 140 10.16 -0.46 7.96
N THR A 141 10.99 -0.25 6.94
CA THR A 141 12.09 0.73 6.93
C THR A 141 11.94 1.68 5.77
N VAL A 142 12.66 2.82 5.79
CA VAL A 142 12.73 3.76 4.67
C VAL A 142 14.16 3.86 4.17
N ASP A 143 14.37 3.68 2.86
CA ASP A 143 15.69 3.82 2.24
C ASP A 143 15.99 5.27 1.82
N ASN A 144 17.24 5.53 1.38
CA ASN A 144 17.70 6.86 0.96
C ASN A 144 17.01 7.35 -0.33
N ASP A 145 16.34 6.47 -1.08
CA ASP A 145 15.56 6.80 -2.28
C ASP A 145 14.09 7.08 -1.96
N PHE A 146 13.76 7.19 -0.66
CA PHE A 146 12.41 7.46 -0.14
C PHE A 146 11.43 6.31 -0.34
N ASN A 147 11.92 5.08 -0.44
CA ASN A 147 11.05 3.92 -0.48
C ASN A 147 10.82 3.39 0.94
N ILE A 148 9.57 3.26 1.33
CA ILE A 148 9.18 2.38 2.43
C ILE A 148 9.36 0.94 1.93
N ILE A 149 10.05 0.11 2.69
CA ILE A 149 10.31 -1.30 2.40
C ILE A 149 9.59 -2.13 3.44
N GLY A 150 8.69 -3.01 3.02
CA GLY A 150 8.01 -3.97 3.90
C GLY A 150 8.96 -5.13 4.26
N ASN A 151 9.30 -5.26 5.53
CA ASN A 151 10.23 -6.28 6.00
C ASN A 151 9.50 -7.51 6.58
N LYS A 152 8.39 -7.28 7.31
CA LYS A 152 7.60 -8.30 8.00
C LYS A 152 6.15 -7.86 8.08
N ALA A 153 5.22 -8.80 8.08
CA ALA A 153 3.79 -8.49 8.26
C ALA A 153 3.52 -7.73 9.57
N GLY A 154 2.73 -6.68 9.47
CA GLY A 154 2.41 -5.79 10.60
C GLY A 154 2.09 -4.39 10.13
N THR A 155 2.04 -3.46 11.08
CA THR A 155 1.76 -2.04 10.82
C THR A 155 2.86 -1.19 11.44
N ALA A 156 3.44 -0.26 10.68
CA ALA A 156 4.41 0.71 11.16
C ALA A 156 3.94 2.15 10.86
N LEU A 157 4.30 3.07 11.76
CA LEU A 157 4.14 4.51 11.56
C LEU A 157 5.46 5.10 11.06
N ILE A 158 5.46 5.61 9.85
CA ILE A 158 6.59 6.32 9.28
C ILE A 158 6.42 7.81 9.57
N THR A 159 7.31 8.35 10.37
CA THR A 159 7.39 9.78 10.64
C THR A 159 8.34 10.43 9.65
N VAL A 160 7.89 11.51 9.04
CA VAL A 160 8.66 12.29 8.07
C VAL A 160 8.87 13.68 8.65
N THR A 161 10.11 14.08 8.85
CA THR A 161 10.46 15.41 9.32
C THR A 161 11.07 16.22 8.18
N MET A 162 10.50 17.39 7.91
CA MET A 162 11.03 18.34 6.94
C MET A 162 11.92 19.37 7.64
N ASN A 163 13.22 19.28 7.38
CA ASN A 163 14.26 20.10 8.04
C ASN A 163 14.56 21.39 7.24
N ARG A 164 13.56 22.24 7.04
CA ARG A 164 13.75 23.42 6.16
C ARG A 164 14.02 24.71 6.89
N PHE A 165 13.57 24.84 8.13
CA PHE A 165 13.63 26.05 8.94
C PHE A 165 14.06 25.75 10.38
N ILE A 166 14.08 26.79 11.21
CA ILE A 166 14.35 26.69 12.65
C ILE A 166 13.34 25.74 13.31
N ASP A 167 12.09 25.72 12.80
CA ASP A 167 11.02 24.84 13.26
C ASP A 167 10.79 23.73 12.24
N PRO A 168 11.01 22.44 12.60
CA PRO A 168 10.75 21.33 11.69
C PRO A 168 9.23 21.14 11.49
N GLU A 169 8.86 20.79 10.26
CA GLU A 169 7.50 20.35 9.95
C GLU A 169 7.46 18.83 9.94
N ILE A 170 6.45 18.25 10.58
CA ILE A 170 6.37 16.80 10.77
C ILE A 170 5.07 16.27 10.19
N GLY A 171 5.17 15.19 9.43
CA GLY A 171 4.04 14.39 8.93
C GLY A 171 4.21 12.93 9.27
N SER A 172 3.10 12.20 9.28
CA SER A 172 3.10 10.76 9.49
C SER A 172 2.39 10.02 8.37
N PHE A 173 2.88 8.82 8.08
CA PHE A 173 2.32 7.91 7.09
C PHE A 173 2.24 6.51 7.70
N THR A 174 1.05 5.93 7.74
CA THR A 174 0.87 4.56 8.22
C THR A 174 1.08 3.57 7.10
N ILE A 175 1.92 2.57 7.31
CA ILE A 175 2.13 1.48 6.38
C ILE A 175 1.68 0.15 6.99
N GLU A 176 0.79 -0.55 6.30
CA GLU A 176 0.45 -1.95 6.58
C GLU A 176 1.26 -2.85 5.64
N VAL A 177 1.97 -3.81 6.20
CA VAL A 177 2.73 -4.81 5.44
C VAL A 177 2.01 -6.14 5.55
N GLU A 178 1.58 -6.69 4.42
CA GLU A 178 0.88 -7.97 4.34
C GLU A 178 1.82 -9.08 3.86
N ASP A 179 1.75 -10.27 4.49
CA ASP A 179 2.35 -11.50 3.96
C ASP A 179 1.27 -12.33 3.27
N THR A 180 0.72 -11.78 2.19
CA THR A 180 -0.37 -12.38 1.42
C THR A 180 0.09 -12.75 0.01
N PHE A 181 -0.54 -13.81 -0.53
CA PHE A 181 -0.32 -14.25 -1.90
C PHE A 181 -0.86 -13.24 -2.90
N LEU A 182 -0.11 -13.03 -3.97
CA LEU A 182 -0.50 -12.23 -5.14
C LEU A 182 0.09 -12.82 -6.42
N GLY A 183 -0.70 -12.93 -7.48
CA GLY A 183 -0.25 -13.37 -8.78
C GLY A 183 -1.10 -12.84 -9.94
N ASN A 184 -0.53 -12.87 -11.15
CA ASN A 184 -1.19 -12.49 -12.40
C ASN A 184 -1.43 -13.70 -13.28
N VAL A 185 -2.66 -13.84 -13.80
CA VAL A 185 -3.04 -14.89 -14.75
C VAL A 185 -2.47 -14.57 -16.12
N LYS A 186 -1.57 -15.42 -16.61
CA LYS A 186 -0.98 -15.31 -17.95
C LYS A 186 -1.84 -15.99 -19.01
N ASP A 187 -2.36 -17.16 -18.66
CA ASP A 187 -3.19 -17.94 -19.56
C ASP A 187 -4.15 -18.87 -18.83
N VAL A 188 -5.19 -19.33 -19.51
CA VAL A 188 -6.24 -20.20 -18.95
C VAL A 188 -6.43 -21.40 -19.89
N TYR A 189 -6.31 -22.59 -19.34
CA TYR A 189 -6.51 -23.85 -20.04
C TYR A 189 -7.61 -24.67 -19.41
N LYS A 190 -8.28 -25.49 -20.19
CA LYS A 190 -9.22 -26.49 -19.71
C LYS A 190 -8.61 -27.90 -19.82
N VAL A 191 -8.53 -28.59 -18.69
CA VAL A 191 -8.15 -30.00 -18.66
C VAL A 191 -9.41 -30.83 -18.57
N LYS A 192 -9.55 -31.78 -19.51
CA LYS A 192 -10.74 -32.66 -19.60
C LYS A 192 -10.97 -33.34 -18.26
N ASP A 193 -12.21 -33.30 -17.79
CA ASP A 193 -12.71 -33.93 -16.55
C ASP A 193 -12.01 -33.45 -15.25
N LYS A 194 -11.20 -32.38 -15.30
CA LYS A 194 -10.48 -31.82 -14.15
C LYS A 194 -10.76 -30.33 -13.91
N GLY A 195 -11.22 -29.59 -14.93
CA GLY A 195 -11.54 -28.18 -14.80
C GLY A 195 -10.48 -27.23 -15.37
N LEU A 196 -10.45 -26.00 -14.86
CA LEU A 196 -9.57 -24.94 -15.35
C LEU A 196 -8.20 -24.97 -14.69
N VAL A 197 -7.18 -24.72 -15.49
CA VAL A 197 -5.81 -24.47 -15.05
C VAL A 197 -5.43 -23.05 -15.41
N LEU A 198 -5.00 -22.25 -14.42
CA LEU A 198 -4.42 -20.92 -14.63
C LEU A 198 -2.90 -21.05 -14.69
N THR A 199 -2.28 -20.60 -15.74
CA THR A 199 -0.84 -20.33 -15.73
C THR A 199 -0.66 -18.92 -15.17
N SER A 200 0.04 -18.79 -14.06
CA SER A 200 0.13 -17.52 -13.33
C SER A 200 1.55 -17.26 -12.88
N LYS A 201 1.96 -15.98 -12.94
CA LYS A 201 3.20 -15.53 -12.31
C LYS A 201 2.93 -15.15 -10.87
N ILE A 202 3.64 -15.77 -9.93
CA ILE A 202 3.55 -15.41 -8.51
C ILE A 202 4.41 -14.15 -8.27
N LEU A 203 3.80 -13.10 -7.74
CA LEU A 203 4.41 -11.80 -7.52
C LEU A 203 4.86 -11.60 -6.07
N SER A 204 4.13 -12.17 -5.12
CA SER A 204 4.48 -12.17 -3.69
C SER A 204 3.78 -13.28 -2.94
N GLY A 205 4.23 -13.55 -1.71
CA GLY A 205 3.71 -14.59 -0.82
C GLY A 205 3.92 -16.00 -1.34
N LYS A 206 3.18 -16.93 -0.74
CA LYS A 206 3.17 -18.35 -1.09
C LYS A 206 1.75 -18.83 -1.34
N LEU A 207 1.60 -19.75 -2.27
CA LEU A 207 0.33 -20.40 -2.61
C LEU A 207 0.47 -21.90 -2.41
N TYR A 208 -0.50 -22.50 -1.69
CA TYR A 208 -0.54 -23.93 -1.41
C TYR A 208 -1.76 -24.60 -2.05
N PRO A 209 -1.73 -25.91 -2.30
CA PRO A 209 -2.94 -26.70 -2.53
C PRO A 209 -3.94 -26.53 -1.37
N ASN A 210 -5.23 -26.45 -1.70
CA ASN A 210 -6.36 -26.17 -0.83
C ASN A 210 -6.50 -24.72 -0.35
N ASP A 211 -5.59 -23.81 -0.72
CA ASP A 211 -5.78 -22.38 -0.46
C ASP A 211 -7.03 -21.87 -1.18
N LYS A 212 -7.73 -20.96 -0.49
CA LYS A 212 -8.80 -20.16 -1.09
C LYS A 212 -8.17 -18.93 -1.75
N ILE A 213 -8.60 -18.62 -2.95
CA ILE A 213 -8.14 -17.46 -3.71
C ILE A 213 -9.32 -16.64 -4.23
N LYS A 214 -9.11 -15.34 -4.36
CA LYS A 214 -9.94 -14.45 -5.17
C LYS A 214 -9.35 -14.33 -6.56
N VAL A 215 -10.21 -14.37 -7.58
CA VAL A 215 -9.86 -14.06 -8.97
C VAL A 215 -10.56 -12.76 -9.33
N LEU A 216 -9.78 -11.68 -9.47
CA LEU A 216 -10.24 -10.34 -9.81
C LEU A 216 -10.13 -10.15 -11.30
N GLN A 217 -11.28 -10.04 -11.97
CA GLN A 217 -11.37 -9.92 -13.43
C GLN A 217 -10.96 -8.55 -13.92
N ARG A 218 -10.47 -8.50 -15.15
CA ARG A 218 -10.14 -7.26 -15.84
C ARG A 218 -11.36 -6.61 -16.49
N SER A 219 -12.28 -7.40 -17.00
CA SER A 219 -13.45 -6.91 -17.74
C SER A 219 -14.65 -6.70 -16.82
N ASP A 220 -15.38 -5.59 -17.02
CA ASP A 220 -16.58 -5.25 -16.22
C ASP A 220 -17.74 -6.22 -16.41
N ASN A 221 -17.84 -6.81 -17.57
CA ASN A 221 -18.89 -7.78 -17.90
C ASN A 221 -18.64 -9.18 -17.31
N LYS A 222 -17.56 -9.37 -16.56
CA LYS A 222 -17.24 -10.61 -15.87
C LYS A 222 -17.25 -10.43 -14.36
N LYS A 223 -17.85 -11.41 -13.67
CA LYS A 223 -17.83 -11.48 -12.20
C LYS A 223 -16.48 -11.96 -11.71
N ASN A 224 -16.09 -11.50 -10.52
CA ASN A 224 -14.98 -12.07 -9.79
C ASN A 224 -15.37 -13.42 -9.19
N TYR A 225 -14.38 -14.22 -8.82
CA TYR A 225 -14.60 -15.55 -8.28
C TYR A 225 -13.85 -15.74 -6.97
N ASN A 226 -14.46 -16.50 -6.05
CA ASN A 226 -13.77 -17.13 -4.94
C ASN A 226 -13.58 -18.60 -5.32
N MET A 227 -12.34 -19.06 -5.35
CA MET A 227 -11.99 -20.41 -5.83
C MET A 227 -11.06 -21.11 -4.86
N THR A 228 -10.92 -22.41 -5.02
CA THR A 228 -9.99 -23.22 -4.23
C THR A 228 -8.95 -23.83 -5.17
N VAL A 229 -7.69 -23.78 -4.77
CA VAL A 229 -6.58 -24.44 -5.47
C VAL A 229 -6.66 -25.96 -5.22
N ASP A 230 -6.82 -26.74 -6.27
CA ASP A 230 -6.75 -28.20 -6.16
C ASP A 230 -5.30 -28.69 -6.19
N ARG A 231 -4.53 -28.20 -7.18
CA ARG A 231 -3.16 -28.64 -7.40
C ARG A 231 -2.30 -27.55 -8.01
N LEU A 232 -1.02 -27.57 -7.64
CA LEU A 232 0.03 -26.77 -8.25
C LEU A 232 0.97 -27.65 -9.05
N SER A 233 1.39 -27.18 -10.23
CA SER A 233 2.36 -27.90 -11.08
C SER A 233 3.28 -26.94 -11.81
N LEU A 234 4.54 -27.35 -12.00
CA LEU A 234 5.53 -26.63 -12.78
C LEU A 234 6.31 -27.63 -13.65
N TYR A 235 6.32 -27.40 -14.96
CA TYR A 235 6.95 -28.32 -15.94
C TYR A 235 6.55 -29.80 -15.75
N GLY A 236 5.27 -30.03 -15.49
CA GLY A 236 4.72 -31.39 -15.29
C GLY A 236 4.96 -32.01 -13.91
N LYS A 237 5.70 -31.35 -13.02
CA LYS A 237 5.91 -31.78 -11.63
C LYS A 237 4.90 -31.13 -10.69
N VAL A 238 4.36 -31.91 -9.77
CA VAL A 238 3.49 -31.38 -8.70
C VAL A 238 4.35 -30.64 -7.69
N LEU A 239 3.84 -29.47 -7.25
CA LEU A 239 4.49 -28.65 -6.24
C LEU A 239 3.76 -28.76 -4.91
N GLU A 240 4.50 -28.70 -3.80
CA GLU A 240 3.95 -28.52 -2.46
C GLU A 240 3.45 -27.09 -2.24
N TYR A 241 4.13 -26.11 -2.82
CA TYR A 241 3.75 -24.69 -2.84
C TYR A 241 4.37 -23.99 -4.05
N ALA A 242 3.85 -22.80 -4.36
CA ALA A 242 4.46 -21.89 -5.33
C ALA A 242 4.73 -20.54 -4.65
N GLU A 243 5.86 -19.90 -4.97
CA GLU A 243 6.30 -18.66 -4.35
C GLU A 243 6.76 -17.63 -5.38
N LYS A 244 7.07 -16.41 -4.93
CA LYS A 244 7.52 -15.29 -5.76
C LYS A 244 8.53 -15.71 -6.82
N GLY A 245 8.23 -15.37 -8.07
CA GLY A 245 9.03 -15.70 -9.25
C GLY A 245 8.64 -17.00 -9.93
N ASN A 246 7.90 -17.91 -9.29
CA ASN A 246 7.39 -19.10 -9.95
C ASN A 246 6.28 -18.77 -10.94
N GLU A 247 6.14 -19.61 -11.97
CA GLU A 247 5.05 -19.56 -12.95
C GLU A 247 4.30 -20.93 -13.00
N PRO A 248 3.57 -21.31 -11.94
CA PRO A 248 2.89 -22.57 -11.88
C PRO A 248 1.65 -22.62 -12.77
N GLY A 249 1.27 -23.83 -13.15
CA GLY A 249 -0.09 -24.17 -13.52
C GLY A 249 -0.89 -24.44 -12.25
N ILE A 250 -1.96 -23.68 -12.02
CA ILE A 250 -2.85 -23.75 -10.87
C ILE A 250 -4.16 -24.42 -11.31
N LEU A 251 -4.37 -25.66 -10.95
CA LEU A 251 -5.64 -26.35 -11.15
C LEU A 251 -6.64 -25.89 -10.10
N LEU A 252 -7.84 -25.51 -10.53
CA LEU A 252 -8.90 -24.99 -9.68
C LEU A 252 -9.98 -26.04 -9.45
N ALA A 253 -10.33 -26.28 -8.20
CA ALA A 253 -11.39 -27.21 -7.82
C ALA A 253 -12.77 -26.70 -8.23
N GLY A 254 -13.66 -27.63 -8.65
CA GLY A 254 -15.08 -27.34 -8.94
C GLY A 254 -15.29 -26.50 -10.21
N THR A 255 -14.34 -26.53 -11.15
CA THR A 255 -14.38 -25.73 -12.40
C THR A 255 -14.62 -26.56 -13.66
N GLU A 256 -15.09 -27.81 -13.52
CA GLU A 256 -15.28 -28.75 -14.65
C GLU A 256 -16.29 -28.24 -15.68
N GLN A 257 -17.30 -27.48 -15.23
CA GLN A 257 -18.35 -26.88 -16.07
C GLN A 257 -17.98 -25.50 -16.62
N MET A 258 -16.87 -24.89 -16.13
CA MET A 258 -16.44 -23.55 -16.56
C MET A 258 -15.74 -23.61 -17.92
N SER A 259 -15.80 -22.48 -18.64
CA SER A 259 -15.08 -22.24 -19.89
C SER A 259 -13.79 -21.44 -19.63
N THR A 260 -12.80 -21.58 -20.48
CA THR A 260 -11.59 -20.75 -20.46
C THR A 260 -11.90 -19.25 -20.62
N SER A 261 -13.03 -18.93 -21.27
CA SER A 261 -13.50 -17.54 -21.41
C SER A 261 -14.10 -16.94 -20.13
N ASP A 262 -14.33 -17.72 -19.09
CA ASP A 262 -14.89 -17.21 -17.82
C ASP A 262 -13.86 -16.46 -16.99
N ILE A 263 -12.57 -16.69 -17.22
CA ILE A 263 -11.47 -16.00 -16.54
C ILE A 263 -10.64 -15.23 -17.57
N ASP A 264 -10.37 -13.95 -17.28
CA ASP A 264 -9.56 -13.11 -18.14
C ASP A 264 -8.06 -13.46 -18.05
N ARG A 265 -7.37 -13.40 -19.17
CA ARG A 265 -5.92 -13.19 -19.16
C ARG A 265 -5.66 -11.80 -18.58
N GLY A 266 -4.69 -11.69 -17.67
CA GLY A 266 -4.44 -10.47 -16.91
C GLY A 266 -5.33 -10.30 -15.68
N ALA A 267 -6.19 -11.28 -15.35
CA ALA A 267 -6.85 -11.31 -14.05
C ALA A 267 -5.81 -11.40 -12.92
N VAL A 268 -6.10 -10.78 -11.79
CA VAL A 268 -5.27 -10.87 -10.59
C VAL A 268 -5.82 -11.95 -9.67
N ILE A 269 -4.95 -12.83 -9.18
CA ILE A 269 -5.28 -13.82 -8.17
C ILE A 269 -4.60 -13.46 -6.85
N THR A 270 -5.34 -13.59 -5.75
CA THR A 270 -4.86 -13.12 -4.46
C THR A 270 -5.50 -13.88 -3.29
N SER A 271 -4.89 -13.79 -2.10
CA SER A 271 -5.50 -14.25 -0.85
C SER A 271 -6.82 -13.51 -0.59
N PRO A 272 -7.85 -14.17 -0.02
CA PRO A 272 -9.15 -13.54 0.23
C PRO A 272 -9.10 -12.34 1.18
N GLU A 273 -8.16 -12.34 2.13
CA GLU A 273 -7.98 -11.33 3.17
C GLU A 273 -7.20 -10.10 2.72
N THR A 274 -6.50 -10.14 1.57
CA THR A 274 -5.67 -9.00 1.14
C THR A 274 -6.50 -7.74 0.90
N LYS A 275 -5.99 -6.63 1.39
CA LYS A 275 -6.53 -5.27 1.17
C LYS A 275 -5.69 -4.46 0.19
N ARG A 276 -4.48 -4.95 -0.17
CA ARG A 276 -3.53 -4.18 -1.00
C ARG A 276 -3.89 -4.10 -2.49
N VAL A 277 -4.79 -4.97 -2.98
CA VAL A 277 -5.23 -4.92 -4.38
C VAL A 277 -6.49 -4.07 -4.51
N ILE A 278 -6.38 -3.01 -5.29
CA ILE A 278 -7.45 -2.06 -5.58
C ILE A 278 -7.94 -2.31 -7.01
N VAL A 279 -9.25 -2.49 -7.18
CA VAL A 279 -9.87 -2.55 -8.50
C VAL A 279 -10.39 -1.17 -8.86
N THR A 280 -9.94 -0.62 -10.00
CA THR A 280 -10.17 0.78 -10.35
C THR A 280 -10.25 0.99 -11.86
N ARG A 281 -10.84 2.12 -12.25
CA ARG A 281 -10.67 2.74 -13.57
C ARG A 281 -9.82 4.00 -13.53
N LYS A 282 -9.48 4.51 -12.34
CA LYS A 282 -8.72 5.75 -12.20
C LYS A 282 -7.50 5.52 -11.32
N VAL A 283 -6.34 5.61 -11.92
CA VAL A 283 -5.06 5.40 -11.24
C VAL A 283 -4.25 6.69 -11.20
N VAL A 284 -3.60 6.93 -10.08
CA VAL A 284 -2.69 8.06 -9.88
C VAL A 284 -1.28 7.53 -9.67
N GLY A 285 -0.29 8.17 -10.27
CA GLY A 285 1.06 7.65 -10.14
C GLY A 285 2.16 8.58 -10.63
N THR A 286 3.35 8.00 -10.68
CA THR A 286 4.55 8.62 -11.22
C THR A 286 4.76 8.17 -12.65
N LEU A 287 4.81 9.12 -13.57
CA LEU A 287 5.02 8.91 -14.99
C LEU A 287 6.44 9.30 -15.39
N HIS A 288 7.11 8.43 -16.12
CA HIS A 288 8.39 8.71 -16.77
C HIS A 288 8.31 8.33 -18.24
N ILE A 289 8.46 9.32 -19.15
CA ILE A 289 8.42 9.14 -20.59
C ILE A 289 9.82 9.24 -21.16
N THR A 290 10.26 8.23 -21.90
CA THR A 290 11.63 8.13 -22.45
C THR A 290 11.68 7.93 -23.97
N GLY A 291 10.66 7.38 -24.58
CA GLY A 291 10.70 6.92 -25.99
C GLY A 291 9.89 7.76 -26.97
N LYS A 292 9.40 8.95 -26.57
CA LYS A 292 8.49 9.75 -27.38
C LYS A 292 9.13 11.06 -27.87
N LYS A 293 8.83 11.43 -29.12
CA LYS A 293 9.18 12.74 -29.69
C LYS A 293 7.98 13.68 -29.50
N GLY A 294 8.11 14.65 -28.61
CA GLY A 294 7.11 15.67 -28.34
C GLY A 294 6.27 15.45 -27.07
N PRO A 295 5.57 16.49 -26.62
CA PRO A 295 4.82 16.47 -25.37
C PRO A 295 3.56 15.60 -25.46
N ILE A 296 3.08 15.16 -24.29
CA ILE A 296 1.80 14.47 -24.09
C ILE A 296 0.86 15.43 -23.36
N THR A 297 -0.34 15.57 -23.86
CA THR A 297 -1.38 16.43 -23.30
C THR A 297 -2.56 15.60 -22.78
N LEU A 298 -3.48 16.23 -22.08
CA LEU A 298 -4.73 15.61 -21.63
C LEU A 298 -5.49 14.97 -22.79
N GLY A 299 -6.13 13.86 -22.55
CA GLY A 299 -6.83 13.07 -23.57
C GLY A 299 -5.94 12.09 -24.35
N HIS A 300 -4.62 12.15 -24.16
CA HIS A 300 -3.70 11.24 -24.85
C HIS A 300 -3.85 9.81 -24.32
N LYS A 301 -3.90 8.83 -25.24
CA LYS A 301 -4.09 7.41 -24.88
C LYS A 301 -2.79 6.64 -24.96
N LEU A 302 -2.51 5.87 -23.92
CA LEU A 302 -1.40 4.94 -23.82
C LEU A 302 -1.90 3.55 -23.44
N GLN A 303 -1.12 2.53 -23.76
CA GLN A 303 -1.37 1.17 -23.29
C GLN A 303 -0.52 0.88 -22.06
N PHE A 304 -1.18 0.45 -20.99
CA PHE A 304 -0.55 -0.05 -19.75
C PHE A 304 -0.28 -1.54 -19.92
N PHE A 305 0.97 -1.93 -19.81
CA PHE A 305 1.43 -3.28 -20.03
C PHE A 305 2.35 -3.78 -18.91
N ASP A 306 2.12 -4.99 -18.41
CA ASP A 306 2.99 -5.65 -17.43
C ASP A 306 3.30 -7.12 -17.77
N GLY A 307 3.09 -7.52 -19.02
CA GLY A 307 3.29 -8.88 -19.50
C GLY A 307 2.01 -9.73 -19.54
N ALA A 308 1.11 -9.56 -18.58
CA ALA A 308 -0.21 -10.22 -18.52
C ALA A 308 -1.35 -9.23 -18.81
N ILE A 309 -1.20 -7.99 -18.35
CA ILE A 309 -2.15 -6.90 -18.53
C ILE A 309 -1.77 -6.10 -19.78
N ASP A 310 -2.76 -5.78 -20.61
CA ASP A 310 -2.65 -4.85 -21.73
C ASP A 310 -3.98 -4.10 -21.82
N VAL A 311 -4.04 -2.89 -21.27
CA VAL A 311 -5.24 -2.07 -21.20
C VAL A 311 -4.96 -0.66 -21.72
N SER A 312 -5.95 -0.06 -22.40
CA SER A 312 -5.88 1.32 -22.85
C SER A 312 -6.26 2.26 -21.71
N ALA A 313 -5.45 3.28 -21.52
CA ALA A 313 -5.66 4.33 -20.52
C ALA A 313 -5.49 5.71 -21.14
N GLU A 314 -6.34 6.64 -20.74
CA GLU A 314 -6.34 8.03 -21.19
C GLU A 314 -5.79 8.92 -20.08
N LEU A 315 -4.84 9.80 -20.42
CA LEU A 315 -4.30 10.80 -19.52
C LEU A 315 -5.42 11.80 -19.17
N SER A 316 -5.87 11.77 -17.93
CA SER A 316 -7.03 12.56 -17.48
C SER A 316 -6.66 13.75 -16.59
N GLU A 317 -5.49 13.72 -15.93
CA GLU A 317 -5.04 14.83 -15.09
C GLU A 317 -3.52 14.86 -14.96
N ILE A 318 -2.95 16.05 -14.92
CA ILE A 318 -1.54 16.32 -14.63
C ILE A 318 -1.51 17.33 -13.51
N PHE A 319 -0.94 16.98 -12.35
CA PHE A 319 -0.94 17.88 -11.20
C PHE A 319 -0.08 19.13 -11.45
N LYS A 320 -0.75 20.31 -11.53
CA LYS A 320 -0.12 21.64 -11.74
C LYS A 320 0.82 21.77 -12.94
N GLU A 321 0.61 20.95 -13.98
CA GLU A 321 1.30 21.02 -15.25
C GLU A 321 0.28 20.96 -16.39
N GLU A 322 0.60 21.54 -17.56
CA GLU A 322 -0.30 21.53 -18.73
C GLU A 322 0.04 20.42 -19.73
N GLU A 323 1.31 19.99 -19.74
CA GLU A 323 1.81 18.97 -20.65
C GLU A 323 2.94 18.15 -20.03
N ILE A 324 3.12 16.93 -20.52
CA ILE A 324 4.22 16.04 -20.16
C ILE A 324 5.27 16.07 -21.27
N LYS A 325 6.49 16.53 -20.92
CA LYS A 325 7.65 16.54 -21.82
C LYS A 325 8.44 15.23 -21.69
N PRO A 326 9.04 14.74 -22.80
CA PRO A 326 9.94 13.59 -22.75
C PRO A 326 11.11 13.78 -21.77
N ASP A 327 11.69 12.65 -21.35
CA ASP A 327 12.89 12.57 -20.50
C ASP A 327 12.76 13.28 -19.14
N LYS A 328 11.53 13.41 -18.65
CA LYS A 328 11.20 13.94 -17.33
C LYS A 328 10.29 12.99 -16.55
N THR A 329 10.36 13.13 -15.23
CA THR A 329 9.47 12.43 -14.29
C THR A 329 8.40 13.37 -13.80
N TYR A 330 7.15 12.92 -13.82
CA TYR A 330 5.98 13.64 -13.34
C TYR A 330 5.30 12.81 -12.26
N HIS A 331 4.98 13.45 -11.14
CA HIS A 331 4.26 12.83 -10.04
C HIS A 331 2.80 13.25 -10.06
N LEU A 332 1.93 12.41 -9.50
CA LEU A 332 0.48 12.65 -9.41
C LEU A 332 -0.17 12.84 -10.78
N VAL A 333 0.25 12.04 -11.73
CA VAL A 333 -0.39 11.94 -13.03
C VAL A 333 -1.53 10.95 -12.93
N THR A 334 -2.71 11.33 -13.43
CA THR A 334 -3.89 10.49 -13.39
C THR A 334 -4.21 9.93 -14.77
N PHE A 335 -4.44 8.62 -14.82
CA PHE A 335 -4.97 7.94 -16.01
C PHE A 335 -6.31 7.31 -15.72
N THR A 336 -7.22 7.40 -16.71
CA THR A 336 -8.51 6.72 -16.70
C THR A 336 -8.46 5.53 -17.65
N ILE A 337 -8.74 4.34 -17.13
CA ILE A 337 -8.78 3.09 -17.92
C ILE A 337 -10.01 3.09 -18.80
N SER A 338 -9.82 2.78 -20.09
CA SER A 338 -10.90 2.78 -21.07
C SER A 338 -11.86 1.59 -20.86
N ALA A 339 -13.17 1.85 -20.84
CA ALA A 339 -14.17 0.79 -20.78
C ALA A 339 -14.05 -0.16 -21.99
N PRO A 340 -14.40 -1.45 -21.88
CA PRO A 340 -15.00 -2.10 -20.71
C PRO A 340 -13.99 -2.59 -19.66
N ASP A 341 -12.69 -2.28 -19.82
CA ASP A 341 -11.65 -2.75 -18.93
C ASP A 341 -11.64 -1.98 -17.61
N LYS A 342 -11.13 -2.62 -16.58
CA LYS A 342 -10.75 -2.08 -15.28
C LYS A 342 -9.40 -2.65 -14.91
N LEU A 343 -8.74 -2.06 -13.94
CA LEU A 343 -7.41 -2.44 -13.50
C LEU A 343 -7.47 -2.91 -12.06
N ALA A 344 -6.97 -4.13 -11.80
CA ALA A 344 -6.61 -4.56 -10.47
C ALA A 344 -5.14 -4.22 -10.25
N CYS A 345 -4.86 -3.31 -9.35
CA CYS A 345 -3.52 -2.77 -9.11
C CYS A 345 -3.21 -2.62 -7.63
N TRP A 346 -1.96 -2.34 -7.30
CA TRP A 346 -1.48 -2.12 -5.95
C TRP A 346 -0.41 -1.03 -5.92
N TYR A 347 -0.15 -0.47 -4.76
CA TYR A 347 0.87 0.55 -4.57
C TYR A 347 2.25 0.06 -4.98
N GLY A 348 2.97 0.88 -5.75
CA GLY A 348 4.30 0.55 -6.25
C GLY A 348 4.32 -0.35 -7.48
N GLN A 349 3.18 -0.84 -8.00
CA GLN A 349 3.13 -1.57 -9.26
C GLN A 349 3.62 -0.70 -10.42
N VAL A 350 4.51 -1.28 -11.24
CA VAL A 350 5.08 -0.58 -12.39
C VAL A 350 4.51 -1.15 -13.68
N PHE A 351 3.92 -0.28 -14.48
CA PHE A 351 3.50 -0.58 -15.84
C PHE A 351 4.46 -0.01 -16.87
N LYS A 352 4.77 -0.78 -17.91
CA LYS A 352 5.35 -0.26 -19.13
C LYS A 352 4.26 0.44 -19.93
N LEU A 353 4.57 1.61 -20.45
CA LEU A 353 3.66 2.35 -21.31
C LEU A 353 4.03 2.13 -22.77
N ARG A 354 3.02 1.87 -23.60
CA ARG A 354 3.20 1.65 -25.04
C ARG A 354 2.32 2.57 -25.86
N GLU A 355 2.82 2.95 -27.02
CA GLU A 355 2.09 3.66 -28.07
C GLU A 355 2.42 3.01 -29.41
N GLY A 356 1.40 2.56 -30.14
CA GLY A 356 1.59 1.87 -31.43
C GLY A 356 2.52 0.64 -31.31
N GLY A 357 2.46 -0.09 -30.20
CA GLY A 357 3.29 -1.27 -29.92
C GLY A 357 4.72 -0.98 -29.46
N ARG A 358 5.15 0.28 -29.41
CA ARG A 358 6.49 0.68 -28.91
C ARG A 358 6.41 1.11 -27.44
N GLU A 359 7.40 0.73 -26.66
CA GLU A 359 7.56 1.22 -25.28
C GLU A 359 7.97 2.69 -25.32
N VAL A 360 7.22 3.53 -24.58
CA VAL A 360 7.42 4.98 -24.55
C VAL A 360 7.68 5.49 -23.13
N GLY A 361 7.63 4.62 -22.11
CA GLY A 361 7.90 5.00 -20.72
C GLY A 361 7.37 4.01 -19.72
N THR A 362 7.32 4.45 -18.46
CA THR A 362 6.81 3.69 -17.31
C THR A 362 5.85 4.51 -16.47
N PHE A 363 4.93 3.81 -15.81
CA PHE A 363 4.02 4.40 -14.84
C PHE A 363 4.04 3.56 -13.56
N THR A 364 4.29 4.21 -12.42
CA THR A 364 4.29 3.56 -11.10
C THR A 364 3.08 4.03 -10.31
N VAL A 365 2.24 3.10 -9.88
CA VAL A 365 1.02 3.40 -9.10
C VAL A 365 1.39 3.96 -7.73
N SER A 366 0.83 5.11 -7.37
CA SER A 366 0.95 5.71 -6.04
C SER A 366 -0.40 5.88 -5.34
N ASP A 367 -1.51 5.86 -6.10
CA ASP A 367 -2.88 5.94 -5.55
C ASP A 367 -3.89 5.41 -6.59
N ALA A 368 -5.09 5.09 -6.15
CA ALA A 368 -6.18 4.66 -7.02
C ALA A 368 -7.54 4.88 -6.35
N ASP A 369 -8.52 5.33 -7.12
CA ASP A 369 -9.91 5.43 -6.64
C ASP A 369 -10.55 4.02 -6.68
N PRO A 370 -10.93 3.41 -5.55
CA PRO A 370 -11.51 2.09 -5.53
C PRO A 370 -12.90 2.06 -6.18
N MET A 371 -13.20 0.97 -6.88
CA MET A 371 -14.55 0.67 -7.38
C MET A 371 -15.22 -0.37 -6.50
N GLU A 372 -16.55 -0.30 -6.34
CA GLU A 372 -17.30 -1.41 -5.79
C GLU A 372 -17.15 -2.65 -6.69
N VAL A 373 -16.79 -3.78 -6.11
CA VAL A 373 -16.52 -5.01 -6.83
C VAL A 373 -17.50 -6.09 -6.35
N ALA A 374 -18.38 -6.54 -7.23
CA ALA A 374 -19.29 -7.65 -6.95
C ALA A 374 -18.54 -9.00 -6.98
N PHE A 375 -18.82 -9.86 -6.00
CA PHE A 375 -18.32 -11.22 -5.88
C PHE A 375 -19.40 -12.25 -6.11
#